data_f425ac246618742abe90ca698bd7a2da
#
_entry.id   f425ac246618742abe90ca698bd7a2da
#
_cell.length_a   1.000
_cell.length_b   1.000
_cell.length_c   1.000
_cell.angle_alpha   90.00
_cell.angle_beta   90.00
_cell.angle_gamma   90.00
#
_symmetry.space_group_name_H-M   'P 1'
#
loop_
_entity.id
_entity.type
_entity.pdbx_description
1 polymer ?
#
loop_
_entity_poly.entity_id
_entity_poly.type
_entity_poly.pdbx_seq_one_letter_code
_entity_poly.pdbx_strand_id
1 'polypeptide(L)'
;MAENLEFTYDIYIGAPAAQVWKGIVDGDMTKPYVYGTRLESKLKKGSAYAYVGDGGFKVVDGEILEVEPEKRLVMTWRAHWDDSVAKDRASRVTYELSAAGPAATLLHLVHDEFDGPTATYSGSVHAGGWPLMLSSLKSLLETGKPLATQ
;
A
#
# COMPACT_ATOMS: atom_id res chain seq x y z
N MET A 1 9.49 -10.19 25.67
CA MET A 1 9.17 -8.89 25.06
C MET A 1 8.86 -9.07 23.61
N ALA A 2 7.80 -8.45 23.15
CA ALA A 2 7.49 -8.45 21.72
C ALA A 2 8.52 -7.60 20.99
N GLU A 3 9.00 -8.10 19.86
CA GLU A 3 9.87 -7.31 19.00
C GLU A 3 9.04 -6.26 18.27
N ASN A 4 9.54 -5.02 18.20
CA ASN A 4 8.94 -3.98 17.38
C ASN A 4 9.42 -4.12 15.95
N LEU A 5 8.77 -5.00 15.20
CA LEU A 5 9.09 -5.22 13.80
C LEU A 5 8.57 -4.06 12.97
N GLU A 6 9.44 -3.52 12.12
CA GLU A 6 9.11 -2.42 11.23
C GLU A 6 9.79 -2.63 9.90
N PHE A 7 9.05 -2.38 8.83
CA PHE A 7 9.59 -2.41 7.47
C PHE A 7 9.48 -1.01 6.89
N THR A 8 10.59 -0.49 6.36
CA THR A 8 10.60 0.79 5.67
C THR A 8 11.13 0.60 4.26
N TYR A 9 10.57 1.35 3.32
CA TYR A 9 10.99 1.28 1.92
C TYR A 9 10.83 2.64 1.27
N ASP A 10 11.89 3.10 0.61
CA ASP A 10 11.90 4.37 -0.09
C ASP A 10 12.05 4.13 -1.58
N ILE A 11 11.26 4.85 -2.38
CA ILE A 11 11.36 4.75 -3.83
C ILE A 11 11.11 6.13 -4.46
N TYR A 12 11.93 6.48 -5.44
CA TYR A 12 11.74 7.70 -6.23
C TYR A 12 10.92 7.36 -7.47
N ILE A 13 9.87 8.13 -7.70
CA ILE A 13 8.96 7.94 -8.84
C ILE A 13 8.99 9.19 -9.70
N GLY A 14 9.19 9.03 -11.00
CA GLY A 14 9.22 10.11 -11.96
C GLY A 14 7.84 10.63 -12.33
N ALA A 15 7.12 11.13 -11.32
CA ALA A 15 5.79 11.71 -11.47
C ALA A 15 5.57 12.70 -10.32
N PRO A 16 4.77 13.76 -10.52
CA PRO A 16 4.46 14.70 -9.43
C PRO A 16 3.61 14.04 -8.35
N ALA A 17 3.64 14.62 -7.15
CA ALA A 17 2.95 14.06 -5.98
C ALA A 17 1.47 13.82 -6.22
N ALA A 18 0.80 14.69 -6.98
CA ALA A 18 -0.62 14.51 -7.31
C ALA A 18 -0.89 13.20 -8.07
N GLN A 19 0.00 12.84 -9.00
CA GLN A 19 -0.14 11.60 -9.76
C GLN A 19 0.22 10.38 -8.94
N VAL A 20 1.25 10.47 -8.09
CA VAL A 20 1.61 9.38 -7.18
C VAL A 20 0.48 9.12 -6.20
N TRP A 21 -0.09 10.19 -5.64
CA TRP A 21 -1.24 10.09 -4.75
C TRP A 21 -2.42 9.38 -5.43
N LYS A 22 -2.75 9.79 -6.65
CA LYS A 22 -3.80 9.14 -7.42
C LYS A 22 -3.51 7.66 -7.62
N GLY A 23 -2.27 7.31 -7.89
CA GLY A 23 -1.85 5.91 -8.04
C GLY A 23 -2.07 5.09 -6.78
N ILE A 24 -1.97 5.72 -5.61
CA ILE A 24 -2.15 5.04 -4.32
C ILE A 24 -3.64 4.89 -3.96
N VAL A 25 -4.46 5.90 -4.22
CA VAL A 25 -5.82 5.95 -3.66
C VAL A 25 -6.95 5.69 -4.66
N ASP A 26 -6.68 5.74 -5.95
CA ASP A 26 -7.71 5.52 -6.98
C ASP A 26 -7.77 4.04 -7.34
N GLY A 27 -8.95 3.42 -7.19
CA GLY A 27 -9.13 1.99 -7.46
C GLY A 27 -8.81 1.57 -8.89
N ASP A 28 -9.04 2.44 -9.89
CA ASP A 28 -8.66 2.14 -11.26
C ASP A 28 -7.14 2.10 -11.42
N MET A 29 -6.42 2.85 -10.60
CA MET A 29 -4.96 2.88 -10.61
C MET A 29 -4.34 1.75 -9.80
N THR A 30 -5.01 1.29 -8.72
CA THR A 30 -4.47 0.19 -7.90
C THR A 30 -4.65 -1.16 -8.57
N LYS A 31 -5.73 -1.35 -9.33
CA LYS A 31 -6.01 -2.63 -9.97
C LYS A 31 -4.84 -3.19 -10.79
N PRO A 32 -4.14 -2.39 -11.61
CA PRO A 32 -3.02 -2.91 -12.39
C PRO A 32 -1.82 -3.38 -11.57
N TYR A 33 -1.61 -2.87 -10.35
CA TYR A 33 -0.38 -3.20 -9.62
C TYR A 33 -0.59 -3.80 -8.23
N VAL A 34 -1.80 -3.78 -7.68
CA VAL A 34 -2.08 -4.39 -6.37
C VAL A 34 -2.85 -5.70 -6.59
N TYR A 35 -2.21 -6.62 -7.29
CA TYR A 35 -2.71 -7.99 -7.52
C TYR A 35 -4.18 -8.04 -7.99
N GLY A 36 -4.53 -7.15 -8.91
CA GLY A 36 -5.87 -7.12 -9.50
C GLY A 36 -6.96 -6.57 -8.60
N THR A 37 -6.59 -5.89 -7.51
CA THR A 37 -7.57 -5.36 -6.56
C THR A 37 -7.77 -3.86 -6.72
N ARG A 38 -8.99 -3.41 -6.46
CA ARG A 38 -9.35 -2.00 -6.49
C ARG A 38 -9.48 -1.49 -5.07
N LEU A 39 -8.80 -0.40 -4.76
CA LEU A 39 -9.01 0.27 -3.47
C LEU A 39 -10.38 0.94 -3.47
N GLU A 40 -11.17 0.62 -2.45
CA GLU A 40 -12.48 1.23 -2.24
C GLU A 40 -12.51 1.87 -0.85
N SER A 41 -12.76 3.17 -0.78
CA SER A 41 -12.84 3.91 0.47
C SER A 41 -13.37 5.32 0.22
N LYS A 42 -13.97 5.90 1.23
CA LYS A 42 -14.32 7.33 1.23
C LYS A 42 -13.10 8.22 1.46
N LEU A 43 -11.97 7.63 1.85
CA LEU A 43 -10.69 8.32 2.09
C LEU A 43 -10.83 9.48 3.08
N LYS A 44 -11.53 9.23 4.17
CA LYS A 44 -11.67 10.16 5.28
C LYS A 44 -11.20 9.50 6.55
N LYS A 45 -10.63 10.27 7.46
CA LYS A 45 -10.24 9.76 8.78
C LYS A 45 -11.43 9.05 9.44
N GLY A 46 -11.17 7.81 9.89
CA GLY A 46 -12.19 6.98 10.52
C GLY A 46 -13.03 6.14 9.57
N SER A 47 -12.90 6.35 8.25
CA SER A 47 -13.66 5.55 7.30
C SER A 47 -12.98 4.20 7.03
N ALA A 48 -13.78 3.22 6.62
CA ALA A 48 -13.26 1.91 6.22
C ALA A 48 -12.63 1.99 4.83
N TYR A 49 -11.73 1.07 4.54
CA TYR A 49 -11.23 0.83 3.20
C TYR A 49 -11.10 -0.67 2.95
N ALA A 50 -11.05 -1.06 1.69
CA ALA A 50 -10.72 -2.43 1.30
C ALA A 50 -10.07 -2.44 -0.08
N TYR A 51 -9.16 -3.40 -0.30
CA TYR A 51 -8.70 -3.77 -1.63
C TYR A 51 -9.55 -4.94 -2.08
N VAL A 52 -10.38 -4.72 -3.10
CA VAL A 52 -11.42 -5.66 -3.51
C VAL A 52 -11.05 -6.26 -4.86
N GLY A 53 -11.00 -7.59 -4.91
CA GLY A 53 -10.75 -8.34 -6.13
C GLY A 53 -12.03 -8.60 -6.92
N ASP A 54 -11.88 -9.22 -8.08
CA ASP A 54 -13.01 -9.63 -8.91
C ASP A 54 -13.90 -10.58 -8.10
N GLY A 55 -15.21 -10.37 -8.17
CA GLY A 55 -16.15 -11.15 -7.38
C GLY A 55 -16.45 -10.57 -5.99
N GLY A 56 -15.80 -9.47 -5.63
CA GLY A 56 -16.08 -8.76 -4.38
C GLY A 56 -15.31 -9.26 -3.17
N PHE A 57 -14.31 -10.13 -3.35
CA PHE A 57 -13.50 -10.61 -2.22
C PHE A 57 -12.56 -9.51 -1.73
N LYS A 58 -12.60 -9.24 -0.42
CA LYS A 58 -11.72 -8.26 0.22
C LYS A 58 -10.40 -8.92 0.57
N VAL A 59 -9.35 -8.61 -0.18
CA VAL A 59 -8.02 -9.19 0.00
C VAL A 59 -7.31 -8.59 1.21
N VAL A 60 -7.48 -7.27 1.40
CA VAL A 60 -6.98 -6.51 2.56
C VAL A 60 -8.04 -5.49 2.92
N ASP A 61 -8.23 -5.25 4.21
CA ASP A 61 -9.12 -4.18 4.65
C ASP A 61 -8.62 -3.53 5.93
N GLY A 62 -9.29 -2.46 6.35
CA GLY A 62 -8.96 -1.74 7.55
C GLY A 62 -9.66 -0.40 7.65
N GLU A 63 -9.04 0.51 8.38
CA GLU A 63 -9.55 1.84 8.68
C GLU A 63 -8.51 2.89 8.29
N ILE A 64 -8.99 4.02 7.77
CA ILE A 64 -8.14 5.18 7.50
C ILE A 64 -7.90 5.92 8.82
N LEU A 65 -6.65 5.96 9.26
CA LEU A 65 -6.27 6.64 10.52
C LEU A 65 -5.93 8.10 10.28
N GLU A 66 -5.26 8.41 9.17
CA GLU A 66 -4.93 9.78 8.77
C GLU A 66 -4.96 9.86 7.25
N VAL A 67 -5.41 10.99 6.73
CA VAL A 67 -5.34 11.27 5.31
C VAL A 67 -5.07 12.76 5.09
N GLU A 68 -3.96 13.04 4.41
CA GLU A 68 -3.58 14.37 3.97
C GLU A 68 -3.23 14.24 2.49
N PRO A 69 -4.13 14.66 1.59
CA PRO A 69 -3.96 14.43 0.16
C PRO A 69 -2.60 14.90 -0.35
N GLU A 70 -1.97 14.05 -1.17
CA GLU A 70 -0.68 14.27 -1.79
C GLU A 70 0.50 14.28 -0.82
N LYS A 71 0.27 14.01 0.47
CA LYS A 71 1.34 14.05 1.49
C LYS A 71 1.41 12.80 2.35
N ARG A 72 0.27 12.35 2.90
CA ARG A 72 0.31 11.28 3.90
C ARG A 72 -0.98 10.50 3.95
N LEU A 73 -0.85 9.17 4.02
CA LEU A 73 -1.96 8.26 4.24
C LEU A 73 -1.53 7.22 5.28
N VAL A 74 -2.29 7.10 6.35
CA VAL A 74 -2.05 6.09 7.39
C VAL A 74 -3.30 5.25 7.52
N MET A 75 -3.13 3.92 7.50
CA MET A 75 -4.25 3.00 7.59
C MET A 75 -3.87 1.74 8.34
N THR A 76 -4.85 1.12 8.98
CA THR A 76 -4.66 -0.22 9.52
C THR A 76 -4.65 -1.22 8.36
N TRP A 77 -4.06 -2.39 8.58
CA TRP A 77 -3.84 -3.36 7.52
C TRP A 77 -4.14 -4.76 8.03
N ARG A 78 -5.19 -5.37 7.54
CA ARG A 78 -5.52 -6.76 7.82
C ARG A 78 -5.65 -7.51 6.51
N ALA A 79 -4.81 -8.51 6.31
CA ALA A 79 -4.81 -9.33 5.10
C ALA A 79 -5.76 -10.50 5.26
N HIS A 80 -6.36 -10.92 4.14
CA HIS A 80 -7.31 -12.02 4.10
C HIS A 80 -7.02 -13.01 2.97
N TRP A 81 -5.83 -12.96 2.38
CA TRP A 81 -5.51 -13.83 1.24
C TRP A 81 -5.37 -15.30 1.61
N ASP A 82 -5.11 -15.60 2.89
CA ASP A 82 -5.23 -16.96 3.41
C ASP A 82 -5.43 -16.94 4.94
N ASP A 83 -5.71 -18.12 5.51
CA ASP A 83 -6.00 -18.22 6.94
C ASP A 83 -4.81 -17.85 7.83
N SER A 84 -3.58 -18.03 7.34
CA SER A 84 -2.40 -17.74 8.14
C SER A 84 -2.24 -16.24 8.43
N VAL A 85 -2.71 -15.37 7.54
CA VAL A 85 -2.66 -13.92 7.74
C VAL A 85 -3.96 -13.37 8.34
N ALA A 86 -5.09 -13.98 8.04
CA ALA A 86 -6.39 -13.49 8.51
C ALA A 86 -6.53 -13.53 10.03
N LYS A 87 -5.79 -14.39 10.70
CA LYS A 87 -5.81 -14.51 12.17
C LYS A 87 -4.93 -13.49 12.87
N ASP A 88 -4.06 -12.78 12.14
CA ASP A 88 -3.14 -11.82 12.75
C ASP A 88 -3.89 -10.54 13.13
N ARG A 89 -3.39 -9.87 14.17
CA ARG A 89 -3.86 -8.53 14.52
C ARG A 89 -3.59 -7.58 13.34
N ALA A 90 -4.46 -6.60 13.14
CA ALA A 90 -4.23 -5.57 12.14
C ALA A 90 -2.92 -4.83 12.41
N SER A 91 -2.11 -4.65 11.39
CA SER A 91 -0.90 -3.85 11.42
C SER A 91 -1.19 -2.44 10.91
N ARG A 92 -0.15 -1.62 10.71
CA ARG A 92 -0.31 -0.24 10.26
C ARG A 92 0.59 0.03 9.07
N VAL A 93 0.03 0.70 8.05
CA VAL A 93 0.77 1.11 6.85
C VAL A 93 0.71 2.63 6.74
N THR A 94 1.86 3.24 6.50
CA THR A 94 2.00 4.67 6.31
C THR A 94 2.66 4.94 4.96
N TYR A 95 1.99 5.77 4.13
CA TYR A 95 2.59 6.34 2.92
C TYR A 95 2.89 7.80 3.19
N GLU A 96 4.11 8.23 2.89
CA GLU A 96 4.49 9.64 2.95
C GLU A 96 5.10 10.06 1.62
N LEU A 97 4.63 11.17 1.07
CA LEU A 97 5.10 11.70 -0.21
C LEU A 97 5.79 13.02 0.02
N SER A 98 6.96 13.20 -0.61
CA SER A 98 7.66 14.47 -0.61
C SER A 98 8.22 14.76 -2.00
N ALA A 99 8.26 16.03 -2.37
CA ALA A 99 8.78 16.43 -3.67
C ALA A 99 10.29 16.16 -3.74
N ALA A 100 10.72 15.53 -4.85
CA ALA A 100 12.13 15.22 -5.10
C ALA A 100 12.62 15.95 -6.36
N GLY A 101 11.78 16.83 -6.93
CA GLY A 101 12.05 17.59 -8.13
C GLY A 101 10.72 18.06 -8.72
N PRO A 102 10.75 18.84 -9.85
CA PRO A 102 9.50 19.35 -10.45
C PRO A 102 8.56 18.27 -10.93
N ALA A 103 9.09 17.10 -11.28
CA ALA A 103 8.29 15.97 -11.79
C ALA A 103 8.75 14.66 -11.15
N ALA A 104 9.17 14.70 -9.89
CA ALA A 104 9.61 13.51 -9.17
C ALA A 104 9.18 13.58 -7.72
N THR A 105 8.83 12.42 -7.16
CA THR A 105 8.32 12.28 -5.80
C THR A 105 9.09 11.16 -5.10
N LEU A 106 9.46 11.40 -3.85
CA LEU A 106 9.93 10.35 -2.97
C LEU A 106 8.72 9.77 -2.24
N LEU A 107 8.50 8.47 -2.39
CA LEU A 107 7.50 7.74 -1.63
C LEU A 107 8.22 6.97 -0.53
N HIS A 108 7.89 7.29 0.72
CA HIS A 108 8.40 6.62 1.91
C HIS A 108 7.28 5.78 2.48
N LEU A 109 7.50 4.46 2.55
CA LEU A 109 6.52 3.53 3.10
C LEU A 109 7.03 2.97 4.42
N VAL A 110 6.14 2.94 5.42
CA VAL A 110 6.39 2.27 6.69
C VAL A 110 5.27 1.26 6.94
N HIS A 111 5.62 0.03 7.24
CA HIS A 111 4.67 -0.99 7.67
C HIS A 111 5.12 -1.47 9.04
N ASP A 112 4.35 -1.19 10.06
CA ASP A 112 4.70 -1.47 11.44
C ASP A 112 3.49 -1.97 12.24
N GLU A 113 3.62 -2.06 13.55
CA GLU A 113 2.59 -2.56 14.45
C GLU A 113 2.18 -4.00 14.12
N PHE A 114 3.14 -4.81 13.65
CA PHE A 114 2.89 -6.23 13.38
C PHE A 114 2.61 -6.99 14.67
N ASP A 115 1.83 -8.06 14.55
CA ASP A 115 1.53 -8.98 15.65
C ASP A 115 2.69 -9.97 15.84
N GLY A 116 3.93 -9.47 15.82
CA GLY A 116 5.14 -10.27 15.87
C GLY A 116 5.58 -10.76 14.49
N PRO A 117 6.53 -11.73 14.42
CA PRO A 117 7.04 -12.28 13.16
C PRO A 117 6.06 -13.27 12.55
N THR A 118 4.89 -12.77 12.18
CA THR A 118 3.75 -13.54 11.67
C THR A 118 3.80 -13.69 10.16
N ALA A 119 2.81 -14.41 9.62
CA ALA A 119 2.64 -14.54 8.17
C ALA A 119 2.38 -13.19 7.51
N THR A 120 1.69 -12.26 8.18
CA THR A 120 1.48 -10.91 7.67
C THR A 120 2.81 -10.18 7.50
N TYR A 121 3.69 -10.27 8.49
CA TYR A 121 5.02 -9.68 8.40
C TYR A 121 5.79 -10.30 7.23
N SER A 122 5.93 -11.62 7.21
CA SER A 122 6.71 -12.31 6.17
C SER A 122 6.15 -12.04 4.77
N GLY A 123 4.83 -12.06 4.61
CA GLY A 123 4.18 -11.86 3.32
C GLY A 123 4.29 -10.45 2.79
N SER A 124 4.46 -9.47 3.69
CA SER A 124 4.52 -8.06 3.31
C SER A 124 5.93 -7.58 2.99
N VAL A 125 6.93 -8.07 3.73
CA VAL A 125 8.29 -7.51 3.66
C VAL A 125 9.23 -8.21 2.69
N HIS A 126 8.86 -9.38 2.14
CA HIS A 126 9.72 -10.04 1.17
C HIS A 126 9.69 -9.28 -0.17
N ALA A 127 10.63 -9.61 -1.06
CA ALA A 127 10.79 -8.88 -2.32
C ALA A 127 9.53 -8.83 -3.18
N GLY A 128 8.68 -9.87 -3.13
CA GLY A 128 7.42 -9.92 -3.87
C GLY A 128 6.27 -9.16 -3.21
N GLY A 129 6.47 -8.62 -2.00
CA GLY A 129 5.49 -7.77 -1.32
C GLY A 129 5.64 -6.30 -1.71
N TRP A 130 5.94 -5.44 -0.74
CA TRP A 130 6.05 -4.00 -0.98
C TRP A 130 7.04 -3.62 -2.09
N PRO A 131 8.28 -4.18 -2.12
CA PRO A 131 9.22 -3.78 -3.19
C PRO A 131 8.66 -4.04 -4.58
N LEU A 132 8.06 -5.19 -4.83
CA LEU A 132 7.48 -5.49 -6.14
C LEU A 132 6.28 -4.59 -6.45
N MET A 133 5.37 -4.40 -5.50
CA MET A 133 4.19 -3.56 -5.72
C MET A 133 4.58 -2.10 -6.01
N LEU A 134 5.50 -1.54 -5.23
CA LEU A 134 5.90 -0.15 -5.44
C LEU A 134 6.74 0.03 -6.69
N SER A 135 7.53 -0.97 -7.08
CA SER A 135 8.23 -0.96 -8.37
C SER A 135 7.24 -1.00 -9.53
N SER A 136 6.16 -1.76 -9.38
CA SER A 136 5.10 -1.82 -10.39
C SER A 136 4.32 -0.51 -10.48
N LEU A 137 4.04 0.13 -9.33
CA LEU A 137 3.44 1.47 -9.32
C LEU A 137 4.33 2.48 -10.04
N LYS A 138 5.63 2.45 -9.76
CA LYS A 138 6.61 3.30 -10.43
C LYS A 138 6.57 3.11 -11.95
N SER A 139 6.59 1.86 -12.39
CA SER A 139 6.51 1.53 -13.81
C SER A 139 5.22 2.07 -14.43
N LEU A 140 4.09 1.85 -13.77
CA LEU A 140 2.79 2.31 -14.24
C LEU A 140 2.76 3.83 -14.43
N LEU A 141 3.27 4.57 -13.46
CA LEU A 141 3.24 6.04 -13.52
C LEU A 141 4.25 6.62 -14.51
N GLU A 142 5.40 5.97 -14.69
CA GLU A 142 6.45 6.46 -15.57
C GLU A 142 6.28 6.01 -17.02
N THR A 143 5.67 4.85 -17.26
CA THR A 143 5.58 4.28 -18.61
C THR A 143 4.15 4.03 -19.07
N GLY A 144 3.16 4.10 -18.19
CA GLY A 144 1.78 3.75 -18.47
C GLY A 144 1.47 2.27 -18.33
N LYS A 145 2.45 1.45 -17.94
CA LYS A 145 2.27 -0.01 -17.80
C LYS A 145 2.87 -0.50 -16.49
N PRO A 146 2.16 -1.40 -15.77
CA PRO A 146 2.75 -2.06 -14.59
C PRO A 146 3.82 -3.05 -15.03
N LEU A 147 4.53 -3.61 -14.05
CA LEU A 147 5.46 -4.70 -14.34
C LEU A 147 4.67 -5.96 -14.73
N ALA A 148 5.21 -6.73 -15.67
CA ALA A 148 4.51 -7.90 -16.21
C ALA A 148 4.52 -9.11 -15.27
N THR A 149 5.07 -8.96 -14.07
CA THR A 149 5.18 -10.04 -13.09
C THR A 149 3.98 -10.13 -12.14
N GLN A 150 2.97 -9.30 -12.33
CA GLN A 150 1.75 -9.35 -11.53
C GLN A 150 0.56 -9.88 -12.30
#